data_1384cb636649866ecc11976436df0783
#
_entry.id   1384cb636649866ecc11976436df0783
#
_cell.length_a   1.000
_cell.length_b   1.000
_cell.length_c   1.000
_cell.angle_alpha   90.00
_cell.angle_beta   90.00
_cell.angle_gamma   90.00
#
_symmetry.space_group_name_H-M   'P 1'
#
loop_
_entity.id
_entity.type
_entity.pdbx_description
1 polymer ?
#
loop_
_entity_poly.entity_id
_entity_poly.type
_entity_poly.pdbx_seq_one_letter_code
_entity_poly.pdbx_strand_id
1 'polypeptide(L)'
;ADGGRYTVKIEGLDRAGNNLVVTPVEDVFFDLLPPNLTLDKPTNGSRINQPILTYGSNEELGKGTLSFVRTGGAEDPNSPHAIELTGQRLKQGAHYDESFNDEINLKDGSIYSLVFSGQDLAGNIATDVSVTNIIFDSSPPSMVINSPQSNGFYNILNLDFSVDEDLKSATVLLESKGGLSDPLSPHKIELEGEYLNKGTHKDIYLDQLSTLTSNSIYDISLSLIHISEPTRRSY
;
A
#
# COMPACT_ATOMS: atom_id res chain seq x y z
N ALA A 1 29.52 19.64 -22.47
CA ALA A 1 29.03 19.81 -21.12
C ALA A 1 27.86 18.88 -20.93
N ASP A 2 27.68 18.35 -19.73
CA ASP A 2 26.56 17.53 -19.35
C ASP A 2 25.23 18.29 -19.50
N GLY A 3 24.16 17.63 -19.96
CA GLY A 3 22.88 18.25 -20.26
C GLY A 3 22.92 19.20 -21.49
N GLY A 4 23.97 19.17 -22.27
CA GLY A 4 24.15 20.01 -23.47
C GLY A 4 23.46 19.42 -24.70
N ARG A 5 22.88 20.28 -25.55
CA ARG A 5 22.44 19.93 -26.90
C ARG A 5 23.49 20.33 -27.91
N TYR A 6 23.80 19.45 -28.84
CA TYR A 6 24.87 19.59 -29.82
C TYR A 6 24.35 19.40 -31.23
N THR A 7 24.95 20.14 -32.18
CA THR A 7 24.86 19.84 -33.59
C THR A 7 26.19 19.24 -34.02
N VAL A 8 26.14 18.02 -34.58
CA VAL A 8 27.36 17.38 -35.13
C VAL A 8 27.41 17.68 -36.62
N LYS A 9 28.52 18.34 -37.06
CA LYS A 9 28.75 18.69 -38.44
C LYS A 9 30.12 18.12 -38.87
N ILE A 10 30.16 17.55 -40.03
CA ILE A 10 31.40 17.06 -40.67
C ILE A 10 31.64 17.93 -41.90
N GLU A 11 32.83 18.48 -41.98
CA GLU A 11 33.27 19.26 -43.11
C GLU A 11 34.50 18.57 -43.74
N GLY A 12 34.60 18.62 -45.03
CA GLY A 12 35.74 18.02 -45.76
C GLY A 12 35.77 18.42 -47.21
N LEU A 13 36.91 18.21 -47.84
CA LEU A 13 37.15 18.39 -49.24
C LEU A 13 37.67 17.08 -49.85
N ASP A 14 37.31 16.81 -51.08
CA ASP A 14 37.98 15.75 -51.83
C ASP A 14 39.37 16.22 -52.37
N ARG A 15 40.11 15.34 -53.00
CA ARG A 15 41.44 15.68 -53.56
C ARG A 15 41.38 16.69 -54.70
N ALA A 16 40.22 16.90 -55.30
CA ALA A 16 39.97 17.87 -56.37
C ALA A 16 39.50 19.22 -55.87
N GLY A 17 39.27 19.34 -54.54
CA GLY A 17 38.80 20.57 -53.87
C GLY A 17 37.30 20.70 -53.81
N ASN A 18 36.52 19.63 -54.08
CA ASN A 18 35.05 19.68 -53.92
C ASN A 18 34.64 19.48 -52.48
N ASN A 19 33.69 20.34 -52.00
CA ASN A 19 33.15 20.25 -50.66
C ASN A 19 32.34 18.95 -50.44
N LEU A 20 32.55 18.36 -49.27
CA LEU A 20 31.71 17.30 -48.76
C LEU A 20 30.30 17.87 -48.50
N VAL A 21 29.29 17.23 -49.02
CA VAL A 21 27.86 17.56 -48.75
C VAL A 21 27.33 16.57 -47.73
N VAL A 22 27.20 17.03 -46.47
CA VAL A 22 26.64 16.23 -45.37
C VAL A 22 25.57 17.02 -44.63
N THR A 23 24.46 16.44 -44.35
CA THR A 23 23.43 17.03 -43.49
C THR A 23 23.90 16.91 -42.04
N PRO A 24 23.97 18.01 -41.29
CA PRO A 24 24.27 17.95 -39.86
C PRO A 24 23.29 17.08 -39.10
N VAL A 25 23.76 16.41 -38.04
CA VAL A 25 22.91 15.77 -37.04
C VAL A 25 22.65 16.80 -35.96
N GLU A 26 21.37 17.20 -35.83
CA GLU A 26 20.96 18.24 -34.88
C GLU A 26 20.35 17.63 -33.64
N ASP A 27 20.24 18.45 -32.56
CA ASP A 27 19.59 18.07 -31.30
C ASP A 27 20.14 16.82 -30.61
N VAL A 28 21.45 16.57 -30.77
CA VAL A 28 22.12 15.50 -30.00
C VAL A 28 22.24 15.95 -28.55
N PHE A 29 21.53 15.23 -27.67
CA PHE A 29 21.58 15.46 -26.21
C PHE A 29 22.69 14.59 -25.59
N PHE A 30 23.55 15.21 -24.80
CA PHE A 30 24.62 14.53 -24.09
C PHE A 30 24.39 14.62 -22.59
N ASP A 31 24.23 13.44 -21.97
CA ASP A 31 23.90 13.26 -20.57
C ASP A 31 24.75 12.17 -19.92
N LEU A 32 25.34 12.46 -18.78
CA LEU A 32 26.19 11.58 -18.00
C LEU A 32 25.66 11.38 -16.57
N LEU A 33 24.60 12.09 -16.17
CA LEU A 33 24.11 12.02 -14.81
C LEU A 33 23.02 10.94 -14.70
N PRO A 34 23.16 9.99 -13.78
CA PRO A 34 22.10 9.00 -13.55
C PRO A 34 20.89 9.63 -12.86
N PRO A 35 19.70 9.07 -13.09
CA PRO A 35 18.49 9.53 -12.42
C PRO A 35 18.51 9.25 -10.92
N ASN A 36 17.86 10.11 -10.14
CA ASN A 36 17.60 9.88 -8.73
C ASN A 36 16.20 9.28 -8.57
N LEU A 37 16.14 8.10 -7.98
CA LEU A 37 14.90 7.36 -7.73
C LEU A 37 14.43 7.57 -6.29
N THR A 38 13.11 7.52 -6.07
CA THR A 38 12.48 7.53 -4.74
C THR A 38 11.46 6.40 -4.60
N LEU A 39 11.34 5.85 -3.38
CA LEU A 39 10.30 4.94 -2.94
C LEU A 39 9.71 5.50 -1.64
N ASP A 40 8.49 6.05 -1.71
CA ASP A 40 7.85 6.72 -0.58
C ASP A 40 6.83 5.81 0.11
N LYS A 41 6.17 4.91 -0.66
CA LYS A 41 5.27 3.87 -0.14
C LYS A 41 5.48 2.55 -0.87
N PRO A 42 5.40 1.43 -0.12
CA PRO A 42 5.31 1.30 1.33
C PRO A 42 6.58 1.76 2.04
N THR A 43 6.53 1.96 3.35
CA THR A 43 7.72 2.26 4.17
C THR A 43 8.33 0.98 4.76
N ASN A 44 9.55 1.07 5.30
CA ASN A 44 10.18 -0.07 5.98
C ASN A 44 9.30 -0.60 7.12
N GLY A 45 9.10 -1.91 7.17
CA GLY A 45 8.30 -2.58 8.18
C GLY A 45 6.78 -2.47 8.00
N SER A 46 6.31 -1.92 6.89
CA SER A 46 4.88 -1.80 6.60
C SER A 46 4.20 -3.17 6.47
N ARG A 47 2.94 -3.25 6.92
CA ARG A 47 1.99 -4.31 6.53
C ARG A 47 1.11 -3.78 5.42
N ILE A 48 1.04 -4.50 4.32
CA ILE A 48 0.24 -4.14 3.15
C ILE A 48 -0.65 -5.31 2.73
N ASN A 49 -1.87 -5.03 2.32
CA ASN A 49 -2.78 -6.03 1.77
C ASN A 49 -2.92 -5.92 0.23
N GLN A 50 -2.31 -4.90 -0.35
CA GLN A 50 -2.27 -4.66 -1.80
C GLN A 50 -0.93 -4.02 -2.18
N PRO A 51 -0.37 -4.32 -3.36
CA PRO A 51 0.84 -3.68 -3.88
C PRO A 51 0.51 -2.30 -4.46
N ILE A 52 0.18 -1.34 -3.58
CA ILE A 52 -0.04 0.07 -3.92
C ILE A 52 1.22 0.83 -3.56
N LEU A 53 1.84 1.48 -4.56
CA LEU A 53 3.16 2.08 -4.43
C LEU A 53 3.12 3.58 -4.71
N THR A 54 3.99 4.32 -4.02
CA THR A 54 4.34 5.69 -4.36
C THR A 54 5.85 5.75 -4.61
N TYR A 55 6.23 6.12 -5.82
CA TYR A 55 7.62 6.17 -6.27
C TYR A 55 7.84 7.35 -7.21
N GLY A 56 9.08 7.66 -7.52
CA GLY A 56 9.37 8.78 -8.41
C GLY A 56 10.78 8.78 -8.97
N SER A 57 10.97 9.66 -9.96
CA SER A 57 12.28 9.98 -10.52
C SER A 57 12.39 11.48 -10.79
N ASN A 58 13.60 12.03 -10.64
CA ASN A 58 13.89 13.44 -10.97
C ASN A 58 13.93 13.73 -12.47
N GLU A 59 13.92 12.70 -13.32
CA GLU A 59 13.91 12.78 -14.77
C GLU A 59 13.17 11.59 -15.41
N GLU A 60 12.93 11.66 -16.73
CA GLU A 60 12.29 10.59 -17.49
C GLU A 60 13.22 9.39 -17.60
N LEU A 61 12.67 8.20 -17.30
CA LEU A 61 13.39 6.94 -17.39
C LEU A 61 13.26 6.32 -18.79
N GLY A 62 14.35 5.77 -19.30
CA GLY A 62 14.35 4.88 -20.45
C GLY A 62 13.92 3.48 -20.08
N LYS A 63 14.24 3.05 -18.84
CA LYS A 63 13.78 1.80 -18.22
C LYS A 63 13.61 2.00 -16.72
N GLY A 64 12.60 1.32 -16.15
CA GLY A 64 12.37 1.26 -14.71
C GLY A 64 11.76 -0.09 -14.34
N THR A 65 12.22 -0.67 -13.24
CA THR A 65 11.75 -1.96 -12.72
C THR A 65 11.50 -1.85 -11.23
N LEU A 66 10.32 -2.25 -10.79
CA LEU A 66 9.98 -2.45 -9.38
C LEU A 66 9.95 -3.96 -9.10
N SER A 67 10.70 -4.41 -8.10
CA SER A 67 10.85 -5.84 -7.82
C SER A 67 10.58 -6.16 -6.35
N PHE A 68 9.59 -7.00 -6.07
CA PHE A 68 9.35 -7.58 -4.77
C PHE A 68 10.13 -8.88 -4.62
N VAL A 69 11.17 -8.85 -3.79
CA VAL A 69 12.03 -9.99 -3.49
C VAL A 69 11.70 -10.53 -2.11
N ARG A 70 11.26 -11.80 -2.04
CA ARG A 70 10.97 -12.44 -0.76
C ARG A 70 12.24 -12.53 0.10
N THR A 71 12.13 -12.09 1.35
CA THR A 71 13.22 -12.13 2.34
C THR A 71 12.90 -13.00 3.56
N GLY A 72 11.61 -13.39 3.74
CA GLY A 72 11.17 -14.19 4.87
C GLY A 72 9.68 -14.52 4.85
N GLY A 73 9.14 -14.98 5.97
CA GLY A 73 7.73 -15.36 6.11
C GLY A 73 7.35 -16.60 5.32
N ALA A 74 6.09 -16.69 4.87
CA ALA A 74 5.58 -17.79 4.05
C ALA A 74 6.40 -17.96 2.78
N GLU A 75 6.50 -19.18 2.27
CA GLU A 75 7.23 -19.45 1.02
C GLU A 75 6.46 -18.90 -0.18
N ASP A 76 7.18 -18.20 -1.05
CA ASP A 76 6.69 -17.70 -2.33
C ASP A 76 7.60 -18.21 -3.46
N PRO A 77 7.20 -19.28 -4.13
CA PRO A 77 8.01 -19.87 -5.21
C PRO A 77 8.07 -19.00 -6.46
N ASN A 78 7.21 -17.98 -6.58
CA ASN A 78 7.18 -17.07 -7.72
C ASN A 78 8.03 -15.80 -7.51
N SER A 79 8.63 -15.66 -6.32
CA SER A 79 9.57 -14.55 -6.04
C SER A 79 10.89 -14.73 -6.83
N PRO A 80 11.45 -13.63 -7.40
CA PRO A 80 11.01 -12.24 -7.31
C PRO A 80 9.86 -11.90 -8.26
N HIS A 81 8.95 -11.00 -7.82
CA HIS A 81 7.93 -10.43 -8.68
C HIS A 81 8.45 -9.11 -9.26
N ALA A 82 8.73 -9.09 -10.55
CA ALA A 82 9.25 -7.92 -11.24
C ALA A 82 8.16 -7.25 -12.08
N ILE A 83 8.09 -5.93 -12.00
CA ILE A 83 7.17 -5.08 -12.74
C ILE A 83 8.02 -4.15 -13.61
N GLU A 84 7.93 -4.31 -14.92
CA GLU A 84 8.55 -3.40 -15.87
C GLU A 84 7.66 -2.17 -16.06
N LEU A 85 8.19 -1.00 -15.72
CA LEU A 85 7.47 0.26 -15.89
C LEU A 85 7.38 0.64 -17.37
N THR A 86 6.22 1.15 -17.77
CA THR A 86 5.94 1.55 -19.16
C THR A 86 5.16 2.86 -19.24
N GLY A 87 5.30 3.57 -20.37
CA GLY A 87 4.48 4.74 -20.66
C GLY A 87 4.59 5.85 -19.62
N GLN A 88 3.46 6.26 -19.04
CA GLN A 88 3.40 7.35 -18.07
C GLN A 88 4.19 7.07 -16.78
N ARG A 89 4.33 5.80 -16.40
CA ARG A 89 5.07 5.35 -15.22
C ARG A 89 6.58 5.57 -15.29
N LEU A 90 7.12 5.86 -16.48
CA LEU A 90 8.53 6.23 -16.71
C LEU A 90 8.77 7.74 -16.73
N LYS A 91 7.70 8.57 -16.71
CA LYS A 91 7.84 10.02 -16.79
C LYS A 91 8.41 10.61 -15.50
N GLN A 92 9.12 11.73 -15.65
CA GLN A 92 9.63 12.52 -14.54
C GLN A 92 8.51 12.90 -13.56
N GLY A 93 8.78 12.81 -12.27
CA GLY A 93 7.89 13.20 -11.18
C GLY A 93 7.58 12.07 -10.24
N ALA A 94 6.63 12.32 -9.32
CA ALA A 94 6.13 11.35 -8.38
C ALA A 94 4.85 10.69 -8.92
N HIS A 95 4.78 9.37 -8.79
CA HIS A 95 3.63 8.53 -9.11
C HIS A 95 3.01 8.08 -7.79
N TYR A 96 1.80 8.59 -7.50
CA TYR A 96 1.15 8.42 -6.21
C TYR A 96 0.14 7.29 -6.24
N ASP A 97 0.24 6.39 -5.25
CA ASP A 97 -0.74 5.33 -4.97
C ASP A 97 -1.07 4.48 -6.21
N GLU A 98 -0.04 4.19 -7.02
CA GLU A 98 -0.15 3.30 -8.18
C GLU A 98 -0.43 1.87 -7.73
N SER A 99 -1.49 1.28 -8.28
CA SER A 99 -1.88 -0.10 -7.99
C SER A 99 -1.25 -1.06 -9.00
N PHE A 100 -0.67 -2.15 -8.50
CA PHE A 100 -0.07 -3.23 -9.29
C PHE A 100 -0.76 -4.59 -9.02
N ASN A 101 -1.98 -4.58 -8.47
CA ASN A 101 -2.74 -5.79 -8.13
C ASN A 101 -2.96 -6.74 -9.33
N ASP A 102 -3.11 -6.19 -10.52
CA ASP A 102 -3.37 -6.97 -11.74
C ASP A 102 -2.07 -7.48 -12.40
N GLU A 103 -0.91 -7.00 -11.95
CA GLU A 103 0.39 -7.31 -12.56
C GLU A 103 1.19 -8.34 -11.76
N ILE A 104 1.02 -8.35 -10.43
CA ILE A 104 1.71 -9.29 -9.54
C ILE A 104 0.76 -9.90 -8.51
N ASN A 105 1.09 -11.10 -8.06
CA ASN A 105 0.36 -11.82 -7.02
C ASN A 105 1.30 -12.18 -5.88
N LEU A 106 1.39 -11.31 -4.87
CA LEU A 106 2.19 -11.53 -3.69
C LEU A 106 1.58 -12.61 -2.79
N LYS A 107 2.44 -13.36 -2.11
CA LYS A 107 2.02 -14.46 -1.24
C LYS A 107 1.69 -13.96 0.16
N ASP A 108 0.48 -14.27 0.63
CA ASP A 108 0.03 -13.99 2.00
C ASP A 108 0.99 -14.54 3.07
N GLY A 109 1.28 -13.73 4.08
CA GLY A 109 2.24 -14.06 5.16
C GLY A 109 3.71 -13.99 4.76
N SER A 110 4.05 -13.63 3.52
CA SER A 110 5.43 -13.43 3.09
C SER A 110 5.97 -12.06 3.47
N ILE A 111 7.29 -11.99 3.64
CA ILE A 111 8.02 -10.75 3.89
C ILE A 111 8.87 -10.44 2.67
N TYR A 112 8.77 -9.21 2.17
CA TYR A 112 9.45 -8.75 0.97
C TYR A 112 10.39 -7.58 1.21
N SER A 113 11.37 -7.45 0.33
CA SER A 113 12.07 -6.21 0.04
C SER A 113 11.60 -5.73 -1.33
N LEU A 114 11.19 -4.46 -1.44
CA LEU A 114 10.88 -3.81 -2.71
C LEU A 114 12.10 -3.04 -3.16
N VAL A 115 12.54 -3.29 -4.39
CA VAL A 115 13.68 -2.63 -5.02
C VAL A 115 13.17 -1.87 -6.24
N PHE A 116 13.55 -0.61 -6.37
CA PHE A 116 13.35 0.21 -7.56
C PHE A 116 14.69 0.45 -8.24
N SER A 117 14.82 -0.04 -9.48
CA SER A 117 15.98 0.11 -10.35
C SER A 117 15.57 0.85 -11.61
N GLY A 118 16.47 1.61 -12.20
CA GLY A 118 16.17 2.33 -13.43
C GLY A 118 17.39 2.86 -14.15
N GLN A 119 17.17 3.31 -15.37
CA GLN A 119 18.14 4.09 -16.15
C GLN A 119 17.38 5.18 -16.92
N ASP A 120 18.07 6.29 -17.23
CA ASP A 120 17.54 7.37 -18.04
C ASP A 120 17.50 7.03 -19.55
N LEU A 121 17.11 8.00 -20.37
CA LEU A 121 17.07 7.86 -21.83
C LEU A 121 18.46 7.78 -22.47
N ALA A 122 19.50 8.28 -21.79
CA ALA A 122 20.89 8.22 -22.24
C ALA A 122 21.57 6.88 -21.88
N GLY A 123 20.96 6.09 -20.98
CA GLY A 123 21.45 4.82 -20.49
C GLY A 123 22.24 4.91 -19.19
N ASN A 124 22.26 6.06 -18.50
CA ASN A 124 22.91 6.19 -17.20
C ASN A 124 22.09 5.45 -16.16
N ILE A 125 22.73 4.57 -15.38
CA ILE A 125 22.08 3.66 -14.44
C ILE A 125 21.95 4.35 -13.08
N ALA A 126 20.72 4.40 -12.55
CA ALA A 126 20.43 4.88 -11.21
C ALA A 126 21.03 3.99 -10.12
N THR A 127 21.28 4.58 -8.95
CA THR A 127 21.47 3.77 -7.73
C THR A 127 20.12 3.23 -7.31
N ASP A 128 20.04 1.93 -7.07
CA ASP A 128 18.83 1.27 -6.61
C ASP A 128 18.35 1.82 -5.27
N VAL A 129 17.04 2.01 -5.14
CA VAL A 129 16.38 2.37 -3.89
C VAL A 129 15.59 1.17 -3.40
N SER A 130 15.65 0.90 -2.09
CA SER A 130 14.94 -0.25 -1.53
C SER A 130 14.21 0.07 -0.24
N VAL A 131 13.09 -0.63 -0.05
CA VAL A 131 12.30 -0.68 1.17
C VAL A 131 12.24 -2.12 1.63
N THR A 132 12.47 -2.37 2.92
CA THR A 132 12.62 -3.73 3.48
C THR A 132 11.56 -4.06 4.52
N ASN A 133 11.45 -5.36 4.85
CA ASN A 133 10.52 -5.87 5.86
C ASN A 133 9.05 -5.53 5.57
N ILE A 134 8.64 -5.53 4.31
CA ILE A 134 7.25 -5.37 3.91
C ILE A 134 6.55 -6.71 4.14
N ILE A 135 5.56 -6.74 5.02
CA ILE A 135 4.74 -7.92 5.29
C ILE A 135 3.51 -7.82 4.42
N PHE A 136 3.32 -8.79 3.52
CA PHE A 136 2.10 -8.90 2.74
C PHE A 136 1.08 -9.74 3.51
N ASP A 137 -0.09 -9.16 3.79
CA ASP A 137 -1.14 -9.73 4.61
C ASP A 137 -2.49 -9.43 3.96
N SER A 138 -3.02 -10.39 3.25
CA SER A 138 -4.29 -10.29 2.52
C SER A 138 -5.43 -11.02 3.20
N SER A 139 -5.15 -11.71 4.30
CA SER A 139 -6.16 -12.41 5.08
C SER A 139 -6.92 -11.43 5.98
N PRO A 140 -8.26 -11.40 5.94
CA PRO A 140 -9.02 -10.60 6.88
C PRO A 140 -8.96 -11.21 8.28
N PRO A 141 -8.98 -10.40 9.36
CA PRO A 141 -9.05 -10.89 10.72
C PRO A 141 -10.32 -11.69 10.96
N SER A 142 -10.19 -12.74 11.77
CA SER A 142 -11.32 -13.54 12.26
C SER A 142 -11.60 -13.24 13.72
N MET A 143 -12.87 -13.02 14.05
CA MET A 143 -13.31 -12.68 15.40
C MET A 143 -14.51 -13.52 15.80
N VAL A 144 -14.52 -13.95 17.08
CA VAL A 144 -15.63 -14.71 17.67
C VAL A 144 -16.11 -14.02 18.93
N ILE A 145 -17.40 -13.75 19.03
CA ILE A 145 -18.05 -13.31 20.27
C ILE A 145 -18.33 -14.53 21.14
N ASN A 146 -17.72 -14.57 22.31
CA ASN A 146 -17.86 -15.65 23.29
C ASN A 146 -18.99 -15.35 24.30
N SER A 147 -19.24 -14.07 24.61
CA SER A 147 -20.35 -13.57 25.44
C SER A 147 -20.73 -12.17 24.93
N PRO A 148 -22.01 -11.78 24.96
CA PRO A 148 -23.17 -12.55 25.42
C PRO A 148 -23.58 -13.63 24.41
N GLN A 149 -24.31 -14.64 24.90
CA GLN A 149 -24.90 -15.69 24.06
C GLN A 149 -26.23 -15.22 23.46
N SER A 150 -26.53 -15.66 22.25
CA SER A 150 -27.81 -15.41 21.59
C SER A 150 -29.01 -15.87 22.46
N ASN A 151 -30.07 -15.07 22.50
CA ASN A 151 -31.26 -15.28 23.30
C ASN A 151 -31.02 -15.33 24.82
N GLY A 152 -29.91 -14.84 25.31
CA GLY A 152 -29.60 -14.74 26.73
C GLY A 152 -30.31 -13.55 27.39
N PHE A 153 -30.47 -13.65 28.72
CA PHE A 153 -30.98 -12.57 29.55
C PHE A 153 -29.87 -12.11 30.50
N TYR A 154 -29.56 -10.82 30.46
CA TYR A 154 -28.43 -10.27 31.18
C TYR A 154 -28.86 -9.06 32.02
N ASN A 155 -28.43 -9.04 33.28
CA ASN A 155 -28.56 -7.88 34.18
C ASN A 155 -27.29 -6.98 34.14
N ILE A 156 -26.18 -7.54 33.64
CA ILE A 156 -24.93 -6.87 33.32
C ILE A 156 -24.54 -7.35 31.93
N LEU A 157 -24.33 -6.44 31.00
CA LEU A 157 -23.95 -6.79 29.64
C LEU A 157 -22.44 -6.65 29.47
N ASN A 158 -21.74 -7.79 29.56
CA ASN A 158 -20.32 -7.87 29.26
C ASN A 158 -20.04 -8.56 27.94
N LEU A 159 -19.04 -8.08 27.25
CA LEU A 159 -18.52 -8.65 26.01
C LEU A 159 -17.26 -9.44 26.30
N ASP A 160 -17.27 -10.71 25.88
CA ASP A 160 -16.06 -11.52 25.74
C ASP A 160 -15.91 -11.87 24.25
N PHE A 161 -14.72 -11.67 23.70
CA PHE A 161 -14.44 -12.03 22.33
C PHE A 161 -13.01 -12.55 22.15
N SER A 162 -12.76 -13.21 21.03
CA SER A 162 -11.44 -13.64 20.63
C SER A 162 -11.15 -13.16 19.23
N VAL A 163 -9.93 -12.71 18.98
CA VAL A 163 -9.43 -12.29 17.66
C VAL A 163 -8.10 -12.97 17.36
N ASP A 164 -7.91 -13.37 16.11
CA ASP A 164 -6.77 -14.17 15.67
C ASP A 164 -5.55 -13.35 15.23
N GLU A 165 -5.69 -12.02 15.11
CA GLU A 165 -4.60 -11.09 14.79
C GLU A 165 -4.82 -9.71 15.41
N ASP A 166 -3.78 -8.84 15.37
CA ASP A 166 -3.86 -7.47 15.87
C ASP A 166 -4.73 -6.61 14.93
N LEU A 167 -5.64 -5.85 15.52
CA LEU A 167 -6.58 -5.00 14.81
C LEU A 167 -6.08 -3.55 14.77
N LYS A 168 -6.36 -2.85 13.69
CA LYS A 168 -6.18 -1.40 13.59
C LYS A 168 -7.29 -0.63 14.30
N SER A 169 -8.52 -1.14 14.21
CA SER A 169 -9.70 -0.60 14.88
C SER A 169 -10.80 -1.66 14.98
N ALA A 170 -11.62 -1.58 16.00
CA ALA A 170 -12.81 -2.40 16.15
C ALA A 170 -13.94 -1.60 16.82
N THR A 171 -15.16 -1.82 16.38
CA THR A 171 -16.35 -1.15 16.92
C THR A 171 -17.38 -2.18 17.29
N VAL A 172 -17.90 -2.10 18.52
CA VAL A 172 -19.09 -2.82 18.95
C VAL A 172 -20.32 -2.01 18.57
N LEU A 173 -21.25 -2.63 17.87
CA LEU A 173 -22.54 -2.04 17.54
C LEU A 173 -23.63 -2.82 18.26
N LEU A 174 -24.44 -2.08 19.07
CA LEU A 174 -25.65 -2.62 19.70
C LEU A 174 -26.87 -1.93 19.09
N GLU A 175 -27.70 -2.71 18.41
CA GLU A 175 -28.89 -2.23 17.73
C GLU A 175 -30.15 -2.79 18.38
N SER A 176 -31.04 -1.91 18.88
CA SER A 176 -32.31 -2.33 19.47
C SER A 176 -33.24 -2.92 18.40
N LYS A 177 -33.71 -4.16 18.60
CA LYS A 177 -34.56 -4.90 17.67
C LYS A 177 -35.96 -5.20 18.23
N GLY A 178 -36.18 -4.94 19.51
CA GLY A 178 -37.49 -5.21 20.16
C GLY A 178 -37.48 -4.92 21.65
N GLY A 179 -38.56 -5.29 22.33
CA GLY A 179 -38.76 -4.94 23.73
C GLY A 179 -39.14 -3.47 23.90
N LEU A 180 -38.65 -2.81 24.95
CA LEU A 180 -38.84 -1.39 25.12
C LEU A 180 -37.96 -0.63 24.11
N SER A 181 -38.54 0.44 23.55
CA SER A 181 -37.81 1.30 22.59
C SER A 181 -36.63 1.95 23.24
N ASP A 182 -35.47 1.87 22.58
CA ASP A 182 -34.28 2.59 22.97
C ASP A 182 -34.06 3.75 21.98
N PRO A 183 -34.32 5.01 22.41
CA PRO A 183 -34.20 6.17 21.54
C PRO A 183 -32.75 6.53 21.20
N LEU A 184 -31.76 5.95 21.91
CA LEU A 184 -30.33 6.17 21.68
C LEU A 184 -29.71 5.11 20.78
N SER A 185 -30.49 4.06 20.39
CA SER A 185 -30.04 3.02 19.45
C SER A 185 -29.85 3.59 18.03
N PRO A 186 -28.80 3.19 17.31
CA PRO A 186 -27.75 2.23 17.66
C PRO A 186 -26.64 2.81 18.53
N HIS A 187 -26.16 2.04 19.50
CA HIS A 187 -24.99 2.39 20.30
C HIS A 187 -23.73 1.90 19.61
N LYS A 188 -22.74 2.80 19.46
CA LYS A 188 -21.41 2.48 18.92
C LYS A 188 -20.38 2.65 20.03
N ILE A 189 -19.60 1.60 20.26
CA ILE A 189 -18.53 1.58 21.26
C ILE A 189 -17.25 1.22 20.53
N GLU A 190 -16.31 2.14 20.46
CA GLU A 190 -14.99 1.89 19.88
C GLU A 190 -14.13 1.15 20.90
N LEU A 191 -13.50 0.05 20.47
CA LEU A 191 -12.55 -0.67 21.27
C LEU A 191 -11.16 -0.06 21.08
N GLU A 192 -10.43 0.11 22.17
CA GLU A 192 -9.14 0.78 22.21
C GLU A 192 -8.10 -0.03 22.99
N GLY A 193 -6.83 0.35 22.83
CA GLY A 193 -5.72 -0.20 23.59
C GLY A 193 -5.56 -1.70 23.44
N GLU A 194 -5.52 -2.42 24.57
CA GLU A 194 -5.28 -3.88 24.59
C GLU A 194 -6.36 -4.70 23.89
N TYR A 195 -7.59 -4.18 23.76
CA TYR A 195 -8.68 -4.86 23.07
C TYR A 195 -8.48 -5.00 21.55
N LEU A 196 -7.52 -4.30 21.00
CA LEU A 196 -7.13 -4.41 19.60
C LEU A 196 -6.03 -5.46 19.34
N ASN A 197 -5.42 -5.99 20.40
CA ASN A 197 -4.36 -6.99 20.25
C ASN A 197 -4.96 -8.39 20.00
N LYS A 198 -4.24 -9.21 19.27
CA LYS A 198 -4.53 -10.64 19.13
C LYS A 198 -4.73 -11.31 20.48
N GLY A 199 -5.79 -12.10 20.62
CA GLY A 199 -6.04 -12.85 21.85
C GLY A 199 -7.50 -12.97 22.23
N THR A 200 -7.73 -13.36 23.48
CA THR A 200 -9.06 -13.45 24.09
C THR A 200 -9.21 -12.32 25.10
N HIS A 201 -10.24 -11.50 24.91
CA HIS A 201 -10.58 -10.37 25.76
C HIS A 201 -11.87 -10.70 26.51
N LYS A 202 -11.90 -10.37 27.79
CA LYS A 202 -13.03 -10.70 28.69
C LYS A 202 -13.44 -9.53 29.54
N ASP A 203 -14.66 -9.63 30.07
CA ASP A 203 -15.21 -8.72 31.07
C ASP A 203 -15.23 -7.24 30.63
N ILE A 204 -15.56 -7.01 29.33
CA ILE A 204 -15.75 -5.66 28.79
C ILE A 204 -17.21 -5.26 29.05
N TYR A 205 -17.43 -4.38 30.03
CA TYR A 205 -18.77 -4.00 30.50
C TYR A 205 -19.39 -2.95 29.57
N LEU A 206 -20.22 -3.42 28.62
CA LEU A 206 -20.87 -2.56 27.60
C LEU A 206 -21.89 -1.60 28.18
N ASP A 207 -22.59 -2.00 29.26
CA ASP A 207 -23.53 -1.18 29.99
C ASP A 207 -22.88 -0.02 30.76
N GLN A 208 -21.57 -0.08 31.03
CA GLN A 208 -20.77 1.02 31.57
C GLN A 208 -20.24 1.97 30.51
N LEU A 209 -20.11 1.49 29.27
CA LEU A 209 -19.60 2.26 28.14
C LEU A 209 -20.72 2.95 27.35
N SER A 210 -21.97 2.51 27.52
CA SER A 210 -23.14 3.10 26.85
C SER A 210 -24.39 2.95 27.71
N THR A 211 -25.31 3.92 27.62
CA THR A 211 -26.60 3.88 28.35
C THR A 211 -27.60 3.04 27.60
N LEU A 212 -27.80 1.79 28.03
CA LEU A 212 -28.76 0.84 27.45
C LEU A 212 -30.12 0.93 28.12
N THR A 213 -31.18 0.70 27.36
CA THR A 213 -32.58 0.67 27.90
C THR A 213 -32.92 -0.71 28.43
N SER A 214 -33.34 -0.79 29.69
CA SER A 214 -33.79 -2.05 30.33
C SER A 214 -34.99 -2.62 29.59
N ASN A 215 -35.07 -3.96 29.50
CA ASN A 215 -36.11 -4.71 28.77
C ASN A 215 -36.15 -4.45 27.26
N SER A 216 -35.07 -3.93 26.68
CA SER A 216 -34.81 -3.90 25.23
C SER A 216 -34.11 -5.17 24.80
N ILE A 217 -34.33 -5.56 23.55
CA ILE A 217 -33.64 -6.67 22.89
C ILE A 217 -32.62 -6.03 21.94
N TYR A 218 -31.36 -6.42 22.06
CA TYR A 218 -30.27 -5.90 21.24
C TYR A 218 -29.64 -6.98 20.37
N ASP A 219 -29.40 -6.65 19.11
CA ASP A 219 -28.40 -7.33 18.32
C ASP A 219 -27.03 -6.71 18.58
N ILE A 220 -26.05 -7.56 18.82
CA ILE A 220 -24.66 -7.16 19.05
C ILE A 220 -23.83 -7.64 17.88
N SER A 221 -23.14 -6.73 17.24
CA SER A 221 -22.18 -7.03 16.19
C SER A 221 -20.86 -6.33 16.45
N LEU A 222 -19.77 -6.99 16.04
CA LEU A 222 -18.42 -6.42 15.99
C LEU A 222 -18.13 -6.06 14.54
N SER A 223 -17.88 -4.79 14.29
CA SER A 223 -17.46 -4.30 12.98
C SER A 223 -15.96 -4.03 13.00
N LEU A 224 -15.27 -4.69 12.10
CA LEU A 224 -13.88 -4.44 11.81
C LEU A 224 -13.83 -3.48 10.63
N ILE A 225 -13.46 -2.24 10.86
CA ILE A 225 -13.15 -1.34 9.76
C ILE A 225 -11.69 -1.59 9.41
N HIS A 226 -11.47 -2.37 8.38
CA HIS A 226 -10.20 -2.36 7.68
C HIS A 226 -10.10 -0.98 7.02
N ILE A 227 -9.43 -0.04 7.66
CA ILE A 227 -9.13 1.23 7.01
C ILE A 227 -7.97 0.94 6.05
N SER A 228 -8.33 0.45 4.85
CA SER A 228 -7.55 0.82 3.68
C SER A 228 -7.57 2.35 3.64
N GLU A 229 -6.42 3.01 3.57
CA GLU A 229 -6.35 4.47 3.44
C GLU A 229 -7.38 4.94 2.40
N PRO A 230 -8.19 5.99 2.71
CA PRO A 230 -9.21 6.44 1.79
C PRO A 230 -8.52 6.87 0.51
N THR A 231 -8.83 6.21 -0.61
CA THR A 231 -8.56 6.73 -1.93
C THR A 231 -9.25 8.08 -2.03
N ARG A 232 -8.49 9.18 -1.91
CA ARG A 232 -8.97 10.52 -2.25
C ARG A 232 -9.37 10.49 -3.71
N ARG A 233 -10.67 10.40 -3.97
CA ARG A 233 -11.21 10.79 -5.26
C ARG A 233 -11.00 12.30 -5.38
N SER A 234 -10.05 12.70 -6.22
CA SER A 234 -9.98 14.07 -6.73
C SER A 234 -11.14 14.27 -7.69
N TYR A 235 -12.02 15.23 -7.38
CA TYR A 235 -12.96 15.81 -8.33
C TYR A 235 -12.22 16.86 -9.16
#